data_17ea83736ec516416dfb5641f14acce7
#
_entry.id   17ea83736ec516416dfb5641f14acce7
#
_cell.length_a   1.000
_cell.length_b   1.000
_cell.length_c   1.000
_cell.angle_alpha   90.00
_cell.angle_beta   90.00
_cell.angle_gamma   90.00
#
_symmetry.space_group_name_H-M   'P 1'
#
loop_
_entity.id
_entity.type
_entity.pdbx_description
1 polymer ?
#
loop_
_entity_poly.entity_id
_entity_poly.type
_entity_poly.pdbx_seq_one_letter_code
_entity_poly.pdbx_strand_id
1 'polypeptide(L)'
;AKTGEKVSKKGNIHSYVMIKDILYREFQSPQVEYGNMLRQVVVPAEYRKHVMKLAHESILGGHQGSKKTRDKIMSNFVWPGMQADITRHCQSCDVCQRTIPKGRVTKVPLGSVPLMEEPFQRVAIDLVGPIKPTSERGHRYILVLVDYATRYPEAVPMRNIDAESVAEELMVMYSRLGFPKETLTDQGSNFVSGVMKEVSRLLSIRRLTTTPYHAMCNGLVEKFNGTLKAMLKKMCEERPRDWDRYISPLLFAYRETPQDSTGFSPFELLYGRTVRGPMMILKELWTGENEVSETKTVYQYVLDLQDRLEQTCQLAREELMKSRARYKTYYNKKARVRDM
;
A
#
# COMPACT_ATOMS: atom_id res chain seq x y z
N ALA A 1 9.58 -10.19 -34.42
CA ALA A 1 10.81 -11.01 -34.33
C ALA A 1 11.26 -10.99 -32.85
N LYS A 2 11.37 -12.14 -32.20
CA LYS A 2 11.95 -12.26 -30.85
C LYS A 2 13.44 -12.01 -30.94
N THR A 3 13.94 -10.97 -30.30
CA THR A 3 15.39 -10.75 -30.15
C THR A 3 15.83 -11.41 -28.85
N GLY A 4 16.71 -12.40 -28.99
CA GLY A 4 17.49 -13.12 -27.99
C GLY A 4 17.08 -13.08 -26.49
N GLU A 5 16.85 -14.24 -25.93
CA GLU A 5 16.65 -14.40 -24.48
C GLU A 5 17.93 -14.04 -23.71
N LYS A 6 17.82 -13.15 -22.74
CA LYS A 6 18.89 -12.83 -21.79
C LYS A 6 18.52 -13.31 -20.39
N VAL A 7 19.35 -14.16 -19.83
CA VAL A 7 19.19 -14.62 -18.43
C VAL A 7 19.92 -13.64 -17.51
N SER A 8 19.23 -13.09 -16.52
CA SER A 8 19.85 -12.22 -15.52
C SER A 8 20.66 -13.03 -14.49
N LYS A 9 21.58 -12.39 -13.74
CA LYS A 9 22.34 -13.00 -12.64
C LYS A 9 21.48 -13.68 -11.55
N LYS A 10 20.15 -13.44 -11.55
CA LYS A 10 19.16 -14.04 -10.64
C LYS A 10 18.27 -15.08 -11.33
N GLY A 11 18.62 -15.58 -12.49
CA GLY A 11 17.86 -16.61 -13.21
C GLY A 11 16.59 -16.09 -13.93
N ASN A 12 16.31 -14.80 -13.91
CA ASN A 12 15.14 -14.24 -14.60
C ASN A 12 15.37 -14.22 -16.11
N ILE A 13 14.42 -14.74 -16.87
CA ILE A 13 14.45 -14.73 -18.32
C ILE A 13 13.80 -13.44 -18.82
N HIS A 14 14.47 -12.71 -19.68
CA HIS A 14 13.92 -11.53 -20.35
C HIS A 14 14.00 -11.72 -21.86
N SER A 15 12.92 -11.46 -22.55
CA SER A 15 12.88 -11.32 -23.99
C SER A 15 12.36 -9.94 -24.38
N TYR A 16 12.73 -9.47 -25.55
CA TYR A 16 12.19 -8.25 -26.13
C TYR A 16 11.39 -8.62 -27.36
N VAL A 17 10.18 -8.08 -27.47
CA VAL A 17 9.26 -8.34 -28.58
C VAL A 17 8.75 -7.01 -29.11
N MET A 18 8.72 -6.88 -30.44
CA MET A 18 8.07 -5.74 -31.10
C MET A 18 6.65 -6.12 -31.49
N ILE A 19 5.65 -5.36 -31.02
CA ILE A 19 4.23 -5.55 -31.33
C ILE A 19 3.65 -4.19 -31.74
N LYS A 20 3.10 -4.07 -32.93
CA LYS A 20 2.52 -2.81 -33.46
C LYS A 20 3.44 -1.60 -33.25
N ASP A 21 4.69 -1.73 -33.63
CA ASP A 21 5.77 -0.72 -33.51
C ASP A 21 6.11 -0.28 -32.07
N ILE A 22 5.59 -0.98 -31.07
CA ILE A 22 5.92 -0.76 -29.66
C ILE A 22 6.85 -1.88 -29.17
N LEU A 23 7.97 -1.50 -28.54
CA LEU A 23 8.91 -2.44 -27.95
C LEU A 23 8.48 -2.83 -26.54
N TYR A 24 8.31 -4.12 -26.31
CA TYR A 24 8.01 -4.69 -25.02
C TYR A 24 9.17 -5.49 -24.46
N ARG A 25 9.32 -5.46 -23.15
CA ARG A 25 10.11 -6.44 -22.41
C ARG A 25 9.15 -7.47 -21.80
N GLU A 26 9.31 -8.72 -22.16
CA GLU A 26 8.65 -9.84 -21.53
C GLU A 26 9.52 -10.35 -20.37
N PHE A 27 8.93 -10.54 -19.22
CA PHE A 27 9.60 -10.95 -18.01
C PHE A 27 8.82 -12.06 -17.33
N GLN A 28 9.48 -13.19 -17.05
CA GLN A 28 8.93 -14.29 -16.27
C GLN A 28 9.77 -14.46 -15.00
N SER A 29 9.14 -14.41 -13.83
CA SER A 29 9.81 -14.70 -12.57
C SER A 29 9.94 -16.21 -12.39
N PRO A 30 11.14 -16.76 -12.11
CA PRO A 30 11.32 -18.18 -11.86
C PRO A 30 10.67 -18.65 -10.56
N GLN A 31 10.16 -17.72 -9.73
CA GLN A 31 9.49 -18.03 -8.45
C GLN A 31 7.99 -18.33 -8.59
N VAL A 32 7.43 -18.18 -9.79
CA VAL A 32 6.01 -18.42 -10.04
C VAL A 32 5.90 -19.38 -11.21
N GLU A 33 5.63 -20.64 -10.92
CA GLU A 33 5.62 -21.74 -11.91
C GLU A 33 4.53 -21.58 -12.98
N TYR A 34 3.44 -20.87 -12.65
CA TYR A 34 2.32 -20.53 -13.53
C TYR A 34 2.08 -19.01 -13.64
N GLY A 35 3.13 -18.20 -13.35
CA GLY A 35 3.00 -16.74 -13.42
C GLY A 35 2.75 -16.25 -14.83
N ASN A 36 1.75 -15.39 -14.99
CA ASN A 36 1.53 -14.67 -16.23
C ASN A 36 2.81 -13.95 -16.63
N MET A 37 3.21 -14.08 -17.90
CA MET A 37 4.33 -13.35 -18.47
C MET A 37 4.03 -11.85 -18.35
N LEU A 38 4.80 -11.15 -17.50
CA LEU A 38 4.68 -9.70 -17.34
C LEU A 38 5.25 -9.02 -18.57
N ARG A 39 4.41 -8.25 -19.26
CA ARG A 39 4.79 -7.51 -20.45
C ARG A 39 4.88 -6.02 -20.11
N GLN A 40 6.09 -5.47 -20.18
CA GLN A 40 6.38 -4.07 -19.87
C GLN A 40 6.73 -3.31 -21.14
N VAL A 41 6.13 -2.13 -21.32
CA VAL A 41 6.49 -1.25 -22.45
C VAL A 41 7.86 -0.62 -22.19
N VAL A 42 8.74 -0.67 -23.20
CA VAL A 42 10.04 0.02 -23.15
C VAL A 42 9.83 1.49 -23.50
N VAL A 43 10.03 2.37 -22.52
CA VAL A 43 9.74 3.81 -22.67
C VAL A 43 10.87 4.54 -23.38
N PRO A 44 10.61 5.21 -24.52
CA PRO A 44 11.56 6.10 -25.18
C PRO A 44 12.01 7.25 -24.27
N ALA A 45 13.21 7.80 -24.51
CA ALA A 45 13.80 8.81 -23.62
C ALA A 45 12.94 10.05 -23.41
N GLU A 46 12.27 10.50 -24.46
CA GLU A 46 11.38 11.67 -24.46
C GLU A 46 10.18 11.56 -23.52
N TYR A 47 9.62 10.35 -23.34
CA TYR A 47 8.44 10.12 -22.50
C TYR A 47 8.76 9.77 -21.05
N ARG A 48 10.03 9.45 -20.70
CA ARG A 48 10.43 9.03 -19.35
C ARG A 48 10.07 10.04 -18.28
N LYS A 49 10.30 11.34 -18.56
CA LYS A 49 9.96 12.44 -17.64
C LYS A 49 8.46 12.50 -17.37
N HIS A 50 7.63 12.30 -18.38
CA HIS A 50 6.17 12.29 -18.25
C HIS A 50 5.70 11.11 -17.39
N VAL A 51 6.23 9.90 -17.62
CA VAL A 51 5.92 8.70 -16.81
C VAL A 51 6.32 8.92 -15.35
N MET A 52 7.51 9.45 -15.08
CA MET A 52 7.98 9.73 -13.72
C MET A 52 7.11 10.78 -13.03
N LYS A 53 6.74 11.86 -13.73
CA LYS A 53 5.86 12.90 -13.22
C LYS A 53 4.48 12.35 -12.86
N LEU A 54 3.88 11.56 -13.74
CA LEU A 54 2.58 10.93 -13.48
C LEU A 54 2.64 9.96 -12.30
N ALA A 55 3.71 9.16 -12.18
CA ALA A 55 3.85 8.17 -11.11
C ALA A 55 4.19 8.76 -9.74
N HIS A 56 4.81 9.95 -9.69
CA HIS A 56 5.29 10.57 -8.45
C HIS A 56 4.48 11.80 -8.03
N GLU A 57 4.28 12.76 -8.95
CA GLU A 57 3.75 14.09 -8.65
C GLU A 57 2.22 14.19 -8.77
N SER A 58 1.57 13.27 -9.50
CA SER A 58 0.11 13.29 -9.61
C SER A 58 -0.55 13.03 -8.24
N ILE A 59 -1.82 13.38 -8.10
CA ILE A 59 -2.63 13.08 -6.91
C ILE A 59 -2.57 11.58 -6.59
N LEU A 60 -2.69 10.74 -7.61
CA LEU A 60 -2.59 9.28 -7.48
C LEU A 60 -1.14 8.78 -7.38
N GLY A 61 -0.15 9.61 -7.63
CA GLY A 61 1.27 9.36 -7.36
C GLY A 61 1.61 9.55 -5.88
N GLY A 62 0.98 10.51 -5.22
CA GLY A 62 1.03 10.77 -3.79
C GLY A 62 2.42 11.09 -3.26
N HIS A 63 3.35 11.56 -4.10
CA HIS A 63 4.73 11.86 -3.75
C HIS A 63 5.42 10.77 -2.91
N GLN A 64 5.17 9.51 -3.23
CA GLN A 64 5.80 8.38 -2.56
C GLN A 64 7.32 8.35 -2.82
N GLY A 65 8.10 7.73 -1.93
CA GLY A 65 9.55 7.65 -2.08
C GLY A 65 9.99 6.88 -3.34
N SER A 66 11.24 7.11 -3.78
CA SER A 66 11.80 6.58 -5.04
C SER A 66 11.59 5.09 -5.26
N LYS A 67 11.64 4.26 -4.19
CA LYS A 67 11.41 2.82 -4.29
C LYS A 67 9.97 2.52 -4.71
N LYS A 68 8.98 3.10 -4.04
CA LYS A 68 7.56 2.88 -4.35
C LYS A 68 7.16 3.46 -5.71
N THR A 69 7.70 4.63 -6.07
CA THR A 69 7.53 5.21 -7.41
C THR A 69 8.07 4.28 -8.49
N ARG A 70 9.26 3.68 -8.25
CA ARG A 70 9.85 2.68 -9.16
C ARG A 70 8.94 1.47 -9.30
N ASP A 71 8.50 0.88 -8.18
CA ASP A 71 7.71 -0.35 -8.17
C ASP A 71 6.38 -0.14 -8.91
N LYS A 72 5.78 1.05 -8.77
CA LYS A 72 4.59 1.48 -9.51
C LYS A 72 4.83 1.59 -11.03
N ILE A 73 5.96 2.15 -11.44
CA ILE A 73 6.33 2.23 -12.87
C ILE A 73 6.64 0.85 -13.41
N MET A 74 7.39 0.02 -12.65
CA MET A 74 7.82 -1.30 -13.08
C MET A 74 6.69 -2.28 -13.36
N SER A 75 5.50 -2.06 -12.84
CA SER A 75 4.34 -2.91 -13.15
C SER A 75 3.97 -2.87 -14.65
N ASN A 76 4.24 -1.76 -15.36
CA ASN A 76 3.82 -1.58 -16.75
C ASN A 76 4.92 -1.10 -17.69
N PHE A 77 5.96 -0.44 -17.18
CA PHE A 77 6.98 0.25 -17.97
C PHE A 77 8.39 -0.10 -17.55
N VAL A 78 9.32 0.01 -18.49
CA VAL A 78 10.74 -0.21 -18.22
C VAL A 78 11.62 0.61 -19.18
N TRP A 79 12.81 1.02 -18.73
CA TRP A 79 13.88 1.55 -19.58
C TRP A 79 15.24 1.34 -18.93
N PRO A 80 16.33 1.34 -19.69
CA PRO A 80 17.69 1.27 -19.17
C PRO A 80 17.98 2.47 -18.24
N GLY A 81 18.55 2.20 -17.07
CA GLY A 81 18.86 3.26 -16.08
C GLY A 81 17.68 3.78 -15.27
N MET A 82 16.49 3.21 -15.39
CA MET A 82 15.25 3.64 -14.73
C MET A 82 15.41 3.91 -13.23
N GLN A 83 16.16 3.06 -12.52
CA GLN A 83 16.38 3.22 -11.07
C GLN A 83 17.06 4.56 -10.73
N ALA A 84 18.10 4.91 -11.49
CA ALA A 84 18.83 6.16 -11.28
C ALA A 84 18.00 7.39 -11.66
N ASP A 85 17.23 7.29 -12.76
CA ASP A 85 16.38 8.39 -13.22
C ASP A 85 15.27 8.69 -12.21
N ILE A 86 14.57 7.66 -11.73
CA ILE A 86 13.51 7.81 -10.72
C ILE A 86 14.08 8.34 -9.40
N THR A 87 15.26 7.85 -8.98
CA THR A 87 15.89 8.34 -7.74
C THR A 87 16.20 9.82 -7.85
N ARG A 88 16.81 10.26 -8.95
CA ARG A 88 17.08 11.69 -9.21
C ARG A 88 15.80 12.51 -9.25
N HIS A 89 14.78 12.05 -9.96
CA HIS A 89 13.49 12.73 -10.06
C HIS A 89 12.82 12.94 -8.69
N CYS A 90 12.74 11.88 -7.87
CA CYS A 90 12.17 11.99 -6.53
C CYS A 90 13.01 12.86 -5.58
N GLN A 91 14.34 12.84 -5.72
CA GLN A 91 15.24 13.67 -4.92
C GLN A 91 15.20 15.14 -5.31
N SER A 92 14.94 15.46 -6.58
CA SER A 92 14.80 16.83 -7.07
C SER A 92 13.39 17.40 -6.98
N CYS A 93 12.42 16.64 -6.46
CA CYS A 93 11.06 17.11 -6.28
C CYS A 93 10.98 18.14 -5.16
N ASP A 94 10.62 19.39 -5.48
CA ASP A 94 10.57 20.51 -4.53
C ASP A 94 9.62 20.25 -3.36
N VAL A 95 8.44 19.68 -3.64
CA VAL A 95 7.45 19.32 -2.62
C VAL A 95 8.03 18.31 -1.64
N CYS A 96 8.71 17.26 -2.15
CA CYS A 96 9.33 16.26 -1.30
C CYS A 96 10.47 16.86 -0.45
N GLN A 97 11.32 17.72 -1.02
CA GLN A 97 12.43 18.32 -0.31
C GLN A 97 11.98 19.22 0.84
N ARG A 98 10.92 20.01 0.63
CA ARG A 98 10.37 20.90 1.68
C ARG A 98 9.68 20.16 2.81
N THR A 99 9.26 18.91 2.60
CA THR A 99 8.40 18.16 3.54
C THR A 99 9.10 17.02 4.27
N ILE A 100 10.40 16.72 4.01
CA ILE A 100 11.13 15.64 4.66
C ILE A 100 11.53 16.02 6.09
N PRO A 101 11.11 15.28 7.14
CA PRO A 101 11.53 15.53 8.52
C PRO A 101 12.97 15.09 8.77
N LYS A 102 13.74 15.89 9.53
CA LYS A 102 15.14 15.59 9.92
C LYS A 102 15.22 15.28 11.43
N GLY A 103 15.69 14.08 11.81
CA GLY A 103 15.95 13.71 13.21
C GLY A 103 16.26 12.23 13.46
N ARG A 104 16.97 11.91 14.56
CA ARG A 104 17.32 10.53 14.98
C ARG A 104 16.77 10.23 16.38
N VAL A 105 16.19 9.04 16.57
CA VAL A 105 15.70 8.53 17.87
C VAL A 105 16.40 7.21 18.22
N THR A 106 16.70 6.99 19.50
CA THR A 106 17.35 5.77 20.02
C THR A 106 16.36 4.59 19.99
N LYS A 107 16.83 3.42 19.53
CA LYS A 107 15.98 2.24 19.23
C LYS A 107 16.13 1.15 20.30
N VAL A 108 15.02 0.49 20.63
CA VAL A 108 14.92 -0.67 21.53
C VAL A 108 14.67 -1.94 20.69
N PRO A 109 15.13 -3.15 21.10
CA PRO A 109 14.93 -4.40 20.35
C PRO A 109 13.44 -4.69 20.08
N LEU A 110 13.14 -5.19 18.87
CA LEU A 110 11.77 -5.49 18.45
C LEU A 110 11.27 -6.83 19.01
N GLY A 111 10.10 -6.82 19.63
CA GLY A 111 9.32 -8.02 19.94
C GLY A 111 8.79 -8.74 18.69
N SER A 112 8.30 -9.97 18.84
CA SER A 112 7.64 -10.72 17.78
C SER A 112 6.12 -10.51 17.84
N VAL A 113 5.51 -10.05 16.75
CA VAL A 113 4.06 -9.98 16.58
C VAL A 113 3.61 -11.21 15.78
N PRO A 114 2.51 -11.90 16.15
CA PRO A 114 1.98 -13.01 15.35
C PRO A 114 1.76 -12.62 13.89
N LEU A 115 1.99 -13.56 12.97
CA LEU A 115 1.62 -13.40 11.56
C LEU A 115 0.11 -13.64 11.44
N MET A 116 -0.58 -12.69 10.78
CA MET A 116 -1.96 -12.88 10.37
C MET A 116 -1.96 -13.40 8.94
N GLU A 117 -2.71 -14.43 8.68
CA GLU A 117 -2.70 -15.20 7.44
C GLU A 117 -3.88 -14.85 6.55
N GLU A 118 -5.03 -14.61 7.16
CA GLU A 118 -6.28 -14.32 6.46
C GLU A 118 -6.55 -12.79 6.44
N PRO A 119 -7.01 -12.26 5.28
CA PRO A 119 -7.51 -10.88 5.20
C PRO A 119 -8.62 -10.63 6.24
N PHE A 120 -8.59 -9.47 6.86
CA PHE A 120 -9.55 -9.02 7.88
C PHE A 120 -9.69 -9.93 9.12
N GLN A 121 -8.77 -10.85 9.35
CA GLN A 121 -8.72 -11.58 10.61
C GLN A 121 -8.44 -10.62 11.77
N ARG A 122 -7.46 -9.72 11.60
CA ARG A 122 -7.15 -8.66 12.58
C ARG A 122 -6.93 -7.33 11.88
N VAL A 123 -7.64 -6.32 12.34
CA VAL A 123 -7.46 -4.94 11.88
C VAL A 123 -6.98 -4.05 13.03
N ALA A 124 -6.09 -3.10 12.70
CA ALA A 124 -5.71 -2.02 13.60
C ALA A 124 -6.55 -0.79 13.30
N ILE A 125 -7.07 -0.14 14.34
CA ILE A 125 -7.87 1.07 14.22
C ILE A 125 -7.21 2.18 15.03
N ASP A 126 -7.18 3.39 14.46
CA ASP A 126 -6.61 4.57 15.13
C ASP A 126 -7.31 5.85 14.69
N LEU A 127 -7.20 6.89 15.50
CA LEU A 127 -7.72 8.22 15.26
C LEU A 127 -6.57 9.21 15.09
N VAL A 128 -6.52 9.83 13.93
CA VAL A 128 -5.51 10.85 13.60
C VAL A 128 -6.12 12.24 13.77
N GLY A 129 -5.50 13.06 14.58
CA GLY A 129 -5.97 14.45 14.74
C GLY A 129 -5.75 15.02 16.14
N PRO A 130 -6.24 16.24 16.40
CA PRO A 130 -6.91 17.13 15.44
C PRO A 130 -5.97 17.68 14.37
N ILE A 131 -6.44 17.66 13.11
CA ILE A 131 -5.70 18.20 11.96
C ILE A 131 -5.97 19.70 11.86
N LYS A 132 -4.92 20.45 11.63
CA LYS A 132 -4.99 21.90 11.41
C LYS A 132 -4.43 22.26 10.04
N PRO A 133 -5.11 23.14 9.29
CA PRO A 133 -6.40 23.76 9.57
C PRO A 133 -7.57 22.76 9.47
N THR A 134 -8.68 23.09 10.11
CA THR A 134 -9.96 22.38 9.90
C THR A 134 -10.33 22.46 8.41
N SER A 135 -10.84 21.36 7.84
CA SER A 135 -11.23 21.34 6.44
C SER A 135 -12.40 22.28 6.17
N GLU A 136 -12.62 22.64 4.90
CA GLU A 136 -13.78 23.46 4.50
C GLU A 136 -15.12 22.80 4.88
N ARG A 137 -15.14 21.45 4.91
CA ARG A 137 -16.31 20.65 5.29
C ARG A 137 -16.44 20.45 6.81
N GLY A 138 -15.54 21.05 7.59
CA GLY A 138 -15.55 20.99 9.05
C GLY A 138 -14.87 19.75 9.64
N HIS A 139 -14.17 18.94 8.85
CA HIS A 139 -13.46 17.77 9.36
C HIS A 139 -12.18 18.20 10.10
N ARG A 140 -11.89 17.47 11.19
CA ARG A 140 -10.75 17.72 12.08
C ARG A 140 -9.95 16.48 12.38
N TYR A 141 -10.51 15.30 12.14
CA TYR A 141 -9.92 14.00 12.45
C TYR A 141 -9.99 13.08 11.25
N ILE A 142 -9.22 12.00 11.30
CA ILE A 142 -9.29 10.89 10.35
C ILE A 142 -9.38 9.61 11.16
N LEU A 143 -10.44 8.84 10.96
CA LEU A 143 -10.52 7.46 11.43
C LEU A 143 -9.78 6.59 10.43
N VAL A 144 -8.85 5.79 10.91
CA VAL A 144 -7.99 4.92 10.10
C VAL A 144 -8.15 3.48 10.55
N LEU A 145 -8.29 2.59 9.58
CA LEU A 145 -8.29 1.14 9.76
C LEU A 145 -7.24 0.54 8.84
N VAL A 146 -6.43 -0.41 9.33
CA VAL A 146 -5.43 -1.13 8.51
C VAL A 146 -5.50 -2.61 8.81
N ASP A 147 -5.65 -3.42 7.77
CA ASP A 147 -5.60 -4.87 7.89
C ASP A 147 -4.16 -5.39 8.10
N TYR A 148 -4.00 -6.33 9.02
CA TYR A 148 -2.70 -6.90 9.37
C TYR A 148 -2.14 -7.85 8.32
N ALA A 149 -2.98 -8.56 7.58
CA ALA A 149 -2.56 -9.51 6.56
C ALA A 149 -2.16 -8.80 5.27
N THR A 150 -3.07 -8.03 4.70
CA THR A 150 -2.92 -7.42 3.37
C THR A 150 -2.26 -6.04 3.39
N ARG A 151 -2.18 -5.38 4.55
CA ARG A 151 -1.80 -3.96 4.67
C ARG A 151 -2.80 -3.01 4.02
N TYR A 152 -3.99 -3.48 3.72
CA TYR A 152 -5.05 -2.67 3.12
C TYR A 152 -5.56 -1.63 4.10
N PRO A 153 -5.43 -0.33 3.80
CA PRO A 153 -5.91 0.73 4.66
C PRO A 153 -7.29 1.20 4.22
N GLU A 154 -8.13 1.55 5.19
CA GLU A 154 -9.28 2.43 5.03
C GLU A 154 -9.07 3.69 5.86
N ALA A 155 -9.60 4.82 5.41
CA ALA A 155 -9.58 6.06 6.17
C ALA A 155 -10.74 6.95 5.76
N VAL A 156 -11.40 7.56 6.75
CA VAL A 156 -12.48 8.52 6.55
C VAL A 156 -12.22 9.79 7.35
N PRO A 157 -12.52 10.98 6.78
CA PRO A 157 -12.45 12.23 7.53
C PRO A 157 -13.65 12.34 8.49
N MET A 158 -13.39 12.78 9.72
CA MET A 158 -14.40 12.93 10.76
C MET A 158 -14.44 14.36 11.31
N ARG A 159 -15.64 14.83 11.66
CA ARG A 159 -15.83 16.10 12.37
C ARG A 159 -15.62 15.94 13.86
N ASN A 160 -16.20 14.90 14.43
CA ASN A 160 -16.18 14.53 15.83
C ASN A 160 -15.55 13.14 15.99
N ILE A 161 -15.16 12.83 17.22
CA ILE A 161 -14.57 11.53 17.59
C ILE A 161 -15.31 10.88 18.76
N ASP A 162 -16.60 11.26 18.96
CA ASP A 162 -17.46 10.56 19.90
C ASP A 162 -17.65 9.09 19.47
N ALA A 163 -17.98 8.25 20.45
CA ALA A 163 -18.03 6.81 20.24
C ALA A 163 -19.11 6.36 19.24
N GLU A 164 -20.18 7.11 19.13
CA GLU A 164 -21.31 6.84 18.24
C GLU A 164 -20.88 7.11 16.79
N SER A 165 -20.34 8.30 16.51
CA SER A 165 -19.78 8.64 15.18
C SER A 165 -18.69 7.68 14.73
N VAL A 166 -17.81 7.26 15.64
CA VAL A 166 -16.77 6.25 15.33
C VAL A 166 -17.40 4.90 15.00
N ALA A 167 -18.41 4.48 15.76
CA ALA A 167 -19.10 3.21 15.52
C ALA A 167 -19.84 3.20 14.17
N GLU A 168 -20.51 4.29 13.82
CA GLU A 168 -21.19 4.44 12.52
C GLU A 168 -20.22 4.33 11.35
N GLU A 169 -19.11 5.04 11.39
CA GLU A 169 -18.11 5.00 10.32
C GLU A 169 -17.43 3.62 10.22
N LEU A 170 -17.17 2.96 11.35
CA LEU A 170 -16.68 1.58 11.34
C LEU A 170 -17.69 0.62 10.73
N MET A 171 -18.98 0.78 10.99
CA MET A 171 -20.04 -0.03 10.35
C MET A 171 -20.07 0.18 8.85
N VAL A 172 -19.90 1.41 8.37
CA VAL A 172 -19.79 1.70 6.92
C VAL A 172 -18.57 1.02 6.32
N MET A 173 -17.42 1.04 6.99
CA MET A 173 -16.23 0.33 6.52
C MET A 173 -16.45 -1.19 6.50
N TYR A 174 -16.96 -1.75 7.58
CA TYR A 174 -17.21 -3.19 7.70
C TYR A 174 -18.25 -3.72 6.71
N SER A 175 -19.27 -2.93 6.38
CA SER A 175 -20.28 -3.32 5.39
C SER A 175 -19.69 -3.55 3.99
N ARG A 176 -18.54 -2.92 3.68
CA ARG A 176 -17.84 -3.06 2.39
C ARG A 176 -16.77 -4.15 2.41
N LEU A 177 -16.15 -4.38 3.57
CA LEU A 177 -14.95 -5.21 3.71
C LEU A 177 -15.20 -6.53 4.45
N GLY A 178 -16.33 -6.65 5.13
CA GLY A 178 -16.62 -7.73 6.07
C GLY A 178 -16.22 -7.38 7.50
N PHE A 179 -16.74 -8.15 8.45
CA PHE A 179 -16.47 -7.96 9.88
C PHE A 179 -15.14 -8.63 10.25
N PRO A 180 -14.20 -7.92 10.91
CA PRO A 180 -12.97 -8.54 11.38
C PRO A 180 -13.25 -9.50 12.55
N LYS A 181 -12.41 -10.53 12.71
CA LYS A 181 -12.45 -11.39 13.91
C LYS A 181 -11.91 -10.64 15.14
N GLU A 182 -10.89 -9.80 14.93
CA GLU A 182 -10.23 -9.06 16.01
C GLU A 182 -9.96 -7.60 15.61
N THR A 183 -10.19 -6.69 16.54
CA THR A 183 -9.80 -5.28 16.39
C THR A 183 -8.74 -4.91 17.42
N LEU A 184 -7.66 -4.27 16.97
CA LEU A 184 -6.62 -3.72 17.82
C LEU A 184 -6.74 -2.21 17.84
N THR A 185 -6.92 -1.63 19.02
CA THR A 185 -7.02 -0.19 19.25
C THR A 185 -6.07 0.23 20.37
N ASP A 186 -5.78 1.52 20.44
CA ASP A 186 -5.21 2.09 21.65
C ASP A 186 -6.24 2.15 22.79
N GLN A 187 -5.84 2.69 23.94
CA GLN A 187 -6.73 2.87 25.11
C GLN A 187 -7.49 4.21 25.07
N GLY A 188 -7.62 4.83 23.91
CA GLY A 188 -8.39 6.08 23.79
C GLY A 188 -9.82 5.91 24.30
N SER A 189 -10.32 6.93 25.01
CA SER A 189 -11.66 6.92 25.62
C SER A 189 -12.77 6.58 24.61
N ASN A 190 -12.60 6.98 23.38
CA ASN A 190 -13.54 6.75 22.27
C ASN A 190 -13.69 5.26 21.93
N PHE A 191 -12.58 4.50 22.01
CA PHE A 191 -12.59 3.07 21.76
C PHE A 191 -12.95 2.23 22.99
N VAL A 192 -12.76 2.76 24.20
CA VAL A 192 -13.06 2.05 25.47
C VAL A 192 -14.52 2.24 25.90
N SER A 193 -15.28 3.09 25.22
CA SER A 193 -16.67 3.43 25.53
C SER A 193 -17.62 2.22 25.57
N GLY A 194 -18.77 2.40 26.24
CA GLY A 194 -19.84 1.40 26.28
C GLY A 194 -20.40 1.06 24.91
N VAL A 195 -20.58 2.06 24.04
CA VAL A 195 -21.08 1.89 22.66
C VAL A 195 -20.16 0.96 21.87
N MET A 196 -18.85 1.21 21.89
CA MET A 196 -17.87 0.37 21.17
C MET A 196 -17.79 -1.04 21.73
N LYS A 197 -17.99 -1.21 23.04
CA LYS A 197 -18.08 -2.54 23.67
C LYS A 197 -19.28 -3.31 23.15
N GLU A 198 -20.43 -2.66 23.11
CA GLU A 198 -21.68 -3.26 22.69
C GLU A 198 -21.68 -3.60 21.19
N VAL A 199 -21.21 -2.70 20.33
CA VAL A 199 -21.04 -2.98 18.88
C VAL A 199 -20.12 -4.18 18.67
N SER A 200 -18.99 -4.24 19.34
CA SER A 200 -18.07 -5.38 19.23
C SER A 200 -18.69 -6.69 19.72
N ARG A 201 -19.48 -6.63 20.79
CA ARG A 201 -20.22 -7.80 21.33
C ARG A 201 -21.26 -8.32 20.35
N LEU A 202 -22.08 -7.43 19.79
CA LEU A 202 -23.12 -7.78 18.81
C LEU A 202 -22.55 -8.37 17.53
N LEU A 203 -21.39 -7.87 17.07
CA LEU A 203 -20.71 -8.35 15.88
C LEU A 203 -19.74 -9.51 16.16
N SER A 204 -19.66 -10.00 17.40
CA SER A 204 -18.73 -11.06 17.81
C SER A 204 -17.25 -10.73 17.51
N ILE A 205 -16.89 -9.45 17.57
CA ILE A 205 -15.52 -8.97 17.32
C ILE A 205 -14.73 -8.99 18.62
N ARG A 206 -13.61 -9.71 18.64
CA ARG A 206 -12.69 -9.72 19.78
C ARG A 206 -11.89 -8.42 19.83
N ARG A 207 -12.02 -7.66 20.89
CA ARG A 207 -11.27 -6.43 21.10
C ARG A 207 -9.92 -6.72 21.76
N LEU A 208 -8.86 -6.20 21.14
CA LEU A 208 -7.51 -6.19 21.68
C LEU A 208 -7.12 -4.74 21.95
N THR A 209 -6.67 -4.44 23.17
CA THR A 209 -6.15 -3.12 23.51
C THR A 209 -4.65 -3.20 23.74
N THR A 210 -3.92 -2.23 23.23
CA THR A 210 -2.48 -2.14 23.52
C THR A 210 -2.28 -1.73 24.97
N THR A 211 -1.34 -2.37 25.66
CA THR A 211 -0.92 -1.89 26.99
C THR A 211 -0.12 -0.60 26.84
N PRO A 212 -0.14 0.33 27.83
CA PRO A 212 0.54 1.63 27.75
C PRO A 212 2.04 1.55 27.43
N TYR A 213 2.67 0.42 27.68
CA TYR A 213 4.10 0.19 27.48
C TYR A 213 4.45 -0.63 26.23
N HIS A 214 3.45 -1.06 25.43
CA HIS A 214 3.65 -1.85 24.21
C HIS A 214 3.08 -1.14 22.96
N ALA A 215 3.42 0.12 22.77
CA ALA A 215 3.08 0.91 21.57
C ALA A 215 3.48 0.19 20.25
N MET A 216 4.45 -0.73 20.31
CA MET A 216 4.89 -1.51 19.14
C MET A 216 3.81 -2.45 18.57
N CYS A 217 2.77 -2.80 19.32
CA CYS A 217 1.66 -3.59 18.80
C CYS A 217 0.82 -2.80 17.77
N ASN A 218 0.71 -1.48 17.90
CA ASN A 218 -0.01 -0.61 16.98
C ASN A 218 0.89 -0.02 15.86
N GLY A 219 2.16 -0.43 15.82
CA GLY A 219 3.15 0.13 14.91
C GLY A 219 2.80 0.03 13.42
N LEU A 220 1.86 -0.85 13.05
CA LEU A 220 1.37 -0.95 11.67
C LEU A 220 0.54 0.27 11.29
N VAL A 221 -0.50 0.58 12.07
CA VAL A 221 -1.38 1.72 11.80
C VAL A 221 -0.64 3.04 12.03
N GLU A 222 0.24 3.13 13.02
CA GLU A 222 1.10 4.30 13.25
C GLU A 222 2.01 4.59 12.04
N LYS A 223 2.61 3.55 11.47
CA LYS A 223 3.44 3.68 10.25
C LYS A 223 2.59 4.14 9.06
N PHE A 224 1.40 3.60 8.90
CA PHE A 224 0.47 4.05 7.86
C PHE A 224 0.06 5.50 8.09
N ASN A 225 -0.31 5.88 9.31
CA ASN A 225 -0.65 7.26 9.67
C ASN A 225 0.47 8.25 9.36
N GLY A 226 1.71 7.87 9.65
CA GLY A 226 2.89 8.65 9.26
C GLY A 226 2.98 8.83 7.74
N THR A 227 2.73 7.77 6.97
CA THR A 227 2.71 7.81 5.51
C THR A 227 1.58 8.69 4.99
N LEU A 228 0.35 8.51 5.49
CA LEU A 228 -0.81 9.28 5.09
C LEU A 228 -0.63 10.77 5.39
N LYS A 229 -0.17 11.12 6.60
CA LYS A 229 0.15 12.52 6.97
C LYS A 229 1.20 13.13 6.04
N ALA A 230 2.24 12.38 5.68
CA ALA A 230 3.28 12.86 4.78
C ALA A 230 2.76 13.07 3.35
N MET A 231 1.87 12.21 2.87
CA MET A 231 1.22 12.35 1.56
C MET A 231 0.25 13.54 1.56
N LEU A 232 -0.59 13.67 2.59
CA LEU A 232 -1.49 14.82 2.75
C LEU A 232 -0.74 16.14 2.78
N LYS A 233 0.33 16.25 3.59
CA LYS A 233 1.15 17.45 3.67
C LYS A 233 1.68 17.90 2.31
N LYS A 234 2.06 16.96 1.45
CA LYS A 234 2.59 17.24 0.11
C LYS A 234 1.48 17.66 -0.87
N MET A 235 0.32 17.03 -0.79
CA MET A 235 -0.78 17.29 -1.71
C MET A 235 -1.59 18.53 -1.36
N CYS A 236 -1.62 18.92 -0.08
CA CYS A 236 -2.42 20.03 0.42
C CYS A 236 -1.58 21.31 0.64
N GLU A 237 -0.36 21.38 0.11
CA GLU A 237 0.55 22.53 0.31
C GLU A 237 -0.10 23.85 -0.14
N GLU A 238 -0.74 23.84 -1.31
CA GLU A 238 -1.40 25.04 -1.87
C GLU A 238 -2.79 25.28 -1.27
N ARG A 239 -3.51 24.22 -0.90
CA ARG A 239 -4.88 24.27 -0.38
C ARG A 239 -5.03 23.45 0.90
N PRO A 240 -4.50 23.92 2.03
CA PRO A 240 -4.47 23.15 3.28
C PRO A 240 -5.84 22.80 3.85
N ARG A 241 -6.91 23.52 3.49
CA ARG A 241 -8.28 23.24 3.96
C ARG A 241 -9.01 22.19 3.14
N ASP A 242 -8.42 21.71 2.02
CA ASP A 242 -9.03 20.68 1.17
C ASP A 242 -8.53 19.27 1.50
N TRP A 243 -7.79 19.09 2.58
CA TRP A 243 -7.11 17.84 2.91
C TRP A 243 -8.04 16.61 2.95
N ASP A 244 -9.29 16.77 3.35
CA ASP A 244 -10.27 15.69 3.42
C ASP A 244 -10.65 15.14 2.03
N ARG A 245 -10.58 15.96 0.98
CA ARG A 245 -10.84 15.55 -0.41
C ARG A 245 -9.72 14.66 -0.99
N TYR A 246 -8.51 14.79 -0.46
CA TYR A 246 -7.36 14.02 -0.93
C TYR A 246 -7.22 12.64 -0.29
N ILE A 247 -7.96 12.33 0.79
CA ILE A 247 -7.86 11.03 1.48
C ILE A 247 -8.12 9.87 0.51
N SER A 248 -9.24 9.86 -0.21
CA SER A 248 -9.58 8.76 -1.12
C SER A 248 -8.57 8.55 -2.26
N PRO A 249 -8.11 9.60 -3.00
CA PRO A 249 -7.05 9.45 -3.98
C PRO A 249 -5.73 8.95 -3.39
N LEU A 250 -5.37 9.38 -2.18
CA LEU A 250 -4.14 8.94 -1.53
C LEU A 250 -4.23 7.50 -1.03
N LEU A 251 -5.39 7.06 -0.56
CA LEU A 251 -5.65 5.65 -0.26
C LEU A 251 -5.51 4.79 -1.52
N PHE A 252 -6.06 5.24 -2.65
CA PHE A 252 -5.89 4.56 -3.92
C PHE A 252 -4.41 4.43 -4.29
N ALA A 253 -3.63 5.52 -4.22
CA ALA A 253 -2.20 5.52 -4.51
C ALA A 253 -1.42 4.55 -3.61
N TYR A 254 -1.79 4.43 -2.34
CA TYR A 254 -1.17 3.49 -1.41
C TYR A 254 -1.56 2.04 -1.71
N ARG A 255 -2.84 1.78 -2.00
CA ARG A 255 -3.41 0.45 -2.25
C ARG A 255 -2.88 -0.20 -3.52
N GLU A 256 -2.62 0.57 -4.58
CA GLU A 256 -2.09 0.05 -5.85
C GLU A 256 -0.57 -0.22 -5.81
N THR A 257 0.14 0.30 -4.79
CA THR A 257 1.60 0.22 -4.74
C THR A 257 2.05 -0.98 -3.92
N PRO A 258 2.92 -1.86 -4.45
CA PRO A 258 3.48 -2.98 -3.71
C PRO A 258 4.14 -2.55 -2.40
N GLN A 259 3.87 -3.28 -1.31
CA GLN A 259 4.45 -3.03 -0.01
C GLN A 259 5.71 -3.87 0.18
N ASP A 260 6.78 -3.25 0.68
CA ASP A 260 8.07 -3.92 0.93
C ASP A 260 8.00 -5.14 1.85
N SER A 261 6.99 -5.19 2.71
CA SER A 261 6.81 -6.26 3.67
C SER A 261 6.14 -7.51 3.07
N THR A 262 5.32 -7.34 2.05
CA THR A 262 4.54 -8.42 1.44
C THR A 262 4.98 -8.73 0.00
N GLY A 263 5.65 -7.79 -0.67
CA GLY A 263 6.01 -7.90 -2.09
C GLY A 263 4.86 -7.62 -3.05
N PHE A 264 3.63 -7.50 -2.56
CA PHE A 264 2.40 -7.29 -3.32
C PHE A 264 1.72 -5.98 -2.92
N SER A 265 0.84 -5.48 -3.79
CA SER A 265 0.00 -4.35 -3.45
C SER A 265 -1.12 -4.79 -2.47
N PRO A 266 -1.54 -3.91 -1.55
CA PRO A 266 -2.67 -4.20 -0.68
C PRO A 266 -3.94 -4.57 -1.44
N PHE A 267 -4.16 -3.98 -2.61
CA PHE A 267 -5.31 -4.27 -3.45
C PHE A 267 -5.26 -5.69 -4.02
N GLU A 268 -4.09 -6.15 -4.50
CA GLU A 268 -3.92 -7.51 -5.02
C GLU A 268 -4.14 -8.57 -3.92
N LEU A 269 -3.64 -8.33 -2.71
CA LEU A 269 -3.80 -9.25 -1.59
C LEU A 269 -5.25 -9.36 -1.12
N LEU A 270 -6.04 -8.31 -1.29
CA LEU A 270 -7.45 -8.31 -0.87
C LEU A 270 -8.38 -8.84 -1.96
N TYR A 271 -8.17 -8.43 -3.22
CA TYR A 271 -9.10 -8.69 -4.32
C TYR A 271 -8.61 -9.74 -5.33
N GLY A 272 -7.37 -10.25 -5.20
CA GLY A 272 -6.80 -11.25 -6.10
C GLY A 272 -6.55 -10.79 -7.54
N ARG A 273 -6.60 -9.48 -7.79
CA ARG A 273 -6.38 -8.88 -9.10
C ARG A 273 -5.61 -7.58 -9.00
N THR A 274 -4.91 -7.21 -10.04
CA THR A 274 -4.30 -5.90 -10.16
C THR A 274 -5.36 -4.79 -10.31
N VAL A 275 -5.06 -3.60 -9.83
CA VAL A 275 -5.93 -2.44 -10.01
C VAL A 275 -5.63 -1.76 -11.34
N ARG A 276 -6.67 -1.35 -12.07
CA ARG A 276 -6.53 -0.51 -13.26
C ARG A 276 -6.30 0.95 -12.82
N GLY A 277 -5.04 1.26 -12.55
CA GLY A 277 -4.59 2.58 -12.13
C GLY A 277 -4.06 3.43 -13.30
N PRO A 278 -3.60 4.68 -13.02
CA PRO A 278 -3.14 5.61 -14.06
C PRO A 278 -2.03 5.06 -14.95
N MET A 279 -1.14 4.23 -14.40
CA MET A 279 -0.04 3.63 -15.17
C MET A 279 -0.55 2.57 -16.15
N MET A 280 -1.54 1.79 -15.74
CA MET A 280 -2.16 0.80 -16.61
C MET A 280 -2.95 1.47 -17.73
N ILE A 281 -3.72 2.52 -17.41
CA ILE A 281 -4.46 3.32 -18.39
C ILE A 281 -3.51 3.94 -19.41
N LEU A 282 -2.40 4.51 -18.96
CA LEU A 282 -1.39 5.09 -19.85
C LEU A 282 -0.79 4.03 -20.78
N LYS A 283 -0.51 2.83 -20.26
CA LYS A 283 -0.05 1.70 -21.07
C LYS A 283 -1.09 1.32 -22.12
N GLU A 284 -2.35 1.14 -21.72
CA GLU A 284 -3.46 0.81 -22.63
C GLU A 284 -3.63 1.84 -23.75
N LEU A 285 -3.53 3.15 -23.40
CA LEU A 285 -3.61 4.24 -24.39
C LEU A 285 -2.45 4.21 -25.39
N TRP A 286 -1.23 3.87 -24.95
CA TRP A 286 -0.06 3.82 -25.81
C TRP A 286 -0.01 2.57 -26.67
N THR A 287 -0.50 1.44 -26.13
CA THR A 287 -0.41 0.16 -26.83
C THR A 287 -1.64 -0.13 -27.70
N GLY A 288 -2.74 0.59 -27.48
CA GLY A 288 -4.04 0.29 -28.09
C GLY A 288 -4.59 -1.09 -27.65
N GLU A 289 -3.95 -1.71 -26.65
CA GLU A 289 -4.41 -2.97 -26.05
C GLU A 289 -5.55 -2.65 -25.07
N ASN A 290 -6.78 -2.66 -25.55
CA ASN A 290 -7.87 -3.05 -24.68
C ASN A 290 -7.65 -4.54 -24.44
N GLU A 291 -7.39 -4.96 -23.21
CA GLU A 291 -7.46 -6.37 -22.86
C GLU A 291 -8.86 -6.87 -23.21
N VAL A 292 -9.00 -7.41 -24.43
CA VAL A 292 -10.14 -8.26 -24.76
C VAL A 292 -9.90 -9.51 -23.93
N SER A 293 -10.42 -9.50 -22.71
CA SER A 293 -10.45 -10.71 -21.90
C SER A 293 -11.21 -11.74 -22.74
N GLU A 294 -10.52 -12.83 -23.10
CA GLU A 294 -11.23 -14.01 -23.59
C GLU A 294 -12.41 -14.23 -22.65
N THR A 295 -13.59 -14.38 -23.21
CA THR A 295 -14.85 -14.56 -22.50
C THR A 295 -14.80 -15.87 -21.71
N LYS A 296 -14.12 -15.84 -20.55
CA LYS A 296 -14.15 -16.94 -19.60
C LYS A 296 -15.54 -17.00 -18.96
N THR A 297 -16.05 -18.21 -18.77
CA THR A 297 -17.27 -18.36 -17.99
C THR A 297 -17.06 -17.79 -16.58
N VAL A 298 -18.11 -17.24 -15.98
CA VAL A 298 -18.05 -16.71 -14.59
C VAL A 298 -17.50 -17.76 -13.61
N TYR A 299 -17.85 -19.01 -13.80
CA TYR A 299 -17.36 -20.14 -13.01
C TYR A 299 -15.84 -20.30 -13.13
N GLN A 300 -15.30 -20.30 -14.36
CA GLN A 300 -13.86 -20.41 -14.60
C GLN A 300 -13.11 -19.20 -14.02
N TYR A 301 -13.69 -18.00 -14.14
CA TYR A 301 -13.12 -16.79 -13.53
C TYR A 301 -13.03 -16.89 -12.00
N VAL A 302 -14.05 -17.43 -11.33
CA VAL A 302 -14.06 -17.60 -9.86
C VAL A 302 -12.99 -18.60 -9.42
N LEU A 303 -12.84 -19.73 -10.12
CA LEU A 303 -11.81 -20.72 -9.82
C LEU A 303 -10.40 -20.13 -10.01
N ASP A 304 -10.15 -19.49 -11.15
CA ASP A 304 -8.86 -18.82 -11.42
C ASP A 304 -8.56 -17.71 -10.37
N LEU A 305 -9.58 -17.03 -9.87
CA LEU A 305 -9.45 -16.01 -8.83
C LEU A 305 -9.08 -16.64 -7.48
N GLN A 306 -9.73 -17.74 -7.09
CA GLN A 306 -9.41 -18.47 -5.85
C GLN A 306 -7.97 -18.97 -5.88
N ASP A 307 -7.54 -19.62 -6.94
CA ASP A 307 -6.18 -20.14 -7.10
C ASP A 307 -5.14 -19.01 -7.04
N ARG A 308 -5.40 -17.89 -7.72
CA ARG A 308 -4.50 -16.72 -7.67
C ARG A 308 -4.42 -16.12 -6.27
N LEU A 309 -5.54 -15.99 -5.57
CA LEU A 309 -5.57 -15.46 -4.20
C LEU A 309 -4.74 -16.34 -3.27
N GLU A 310 -4.94 -17.65 -3.32
CA GLU A 310 -4.21 -18.61 -2.48
C GLU A 310 -2.69 -18.53 -2.73
N GLN A 311 -2.27 -18.61 -3.99
CA GLN A 311 -0.86 -18.51 -4.38
C GLN A 311 -0.26 -17.15 -3.99
N THR A 312 -0.97 -16.05 -4.25
CA THR A 312 -0.51 -14.70 -3.93
C THR A 312 -0.37 -14.50 -2.42
N CYS A 313 -1.32 -14.99 -1.64
CA CYS A 313 -1.28 -14.95 -0.17
C CYS A 313 -0.12 -15.76 0.40
N GLN A 314 0.14 -16.95 -0.16
CA GLN A 314 1.27 -17.80 0.26
C GLN A 314 2.62 -17.11 -0.02
N LEU A 315 2.82 -16.58 -1.22
CA LEU A 315 4.04 -15.85 -1.58
C LEU A 315 4.22 -14.58 -0.73
N ALA A 316 3.14 -13.84 -0.49
CA ALA A 316 3.16 -12.66 0.38
C ALA A 316 3.54 -13.02 1.82
N ARG A 317 3.07 -14.15 2.34
CA ARG A 317 3.43 -14.68 3.66
C ARG A 317 4.93 -14.96 3.75
N GLU A 318 5.49 -15.66 2.78
CA GLU A 318 6.92 -15.96 2.75
C GLU A 318 7.76 -14.69 2.71
N GLU A 319 7.39 -13.75 1.87
CA GLU A 319 8.11 -12.47 1.76
C GLU A 319 7.97 -11.63 3.04
N LEU A 320 6.82 -11.68 3.69
CA LEU A 320 6.60 -11.04 4.99
C LEU A 320 7.49 -11.64 6.08
N MET A 321 7.67 -12.96 6.11
CA MET A 321 8.60 -13.62 7.05
C MET A 321 10.05 -13.20 6.77
N LYS A 322 10.49 -13.23 5.52
CA LYS A 322 11.84 -12.81 5.11
C LYS A 322 12.08 -11.33 5.43
N SER A 323 11.09 -10.48 5.15
CA SER A 323 11.15 -9.04 5.43
C SER A 323 11.25 -8.76 6.93
N ARG A 324 10.46 -9.46 7.75
CA ARG A 324 10.53 -9.34 9.23
C ARG A 324 11.90 -9.76 9.77
N ALA A 325 12.45 -10.89 9.32
CA ALA A 325 13.77 -11.35 9.76
C ALA A 325 14.86 -10.32 9.39
N ARG A 326 14.87 -9.82 8.16
CA ARG A 326 15.78 -8.76 7.69
C ARG A 326 15.64 -7.48 8.51
N TYR A 327 14.41 -7.06 8.76
CA TYR A 327 14.13 -5.82 9.50
C TYR A 327 14.55 -5.95 10.97
N LYS A 328 14.25 -7.08 11.62
CA LYS A 328 14.67 -7.39 13.00
C LYS A 328 16.20 -7.38 13.13
N THR A 329 16.92 -8.03 12.21
CA THR A 329 18.38 -8.05 12.18
C THR A 329 18.96 -6.64 11.99
N TYR A 330 18.44 -5.87 11.04
CA TYR A 330 18.91 -4.50 10.78
C TYR A 330 18.61 -3.56 11.95
N TYR A 331 17.42 -3.67 12.54
CA TYR A 331 17.02 -2.83 13.67
C TYR A 331 17.85 -3.14 14.92
N ASN A 332 18.04 -4.43 15.22
CA ASN A 332 18.75 -4.86 16.43
C ASN A 332 20.26 -4.56 16.36
N LYS A 333 20.87 -4.45 15.18
CA LYS A 333 22.28 -3.98 15.05
C LYS A 333 22.54 -2.62 15.70
N LYS A 334 21.53 -1.78 15.84
CA LYS A 334 21.61 -0.43 16.42
C LYS A 334 20.82 -0.29 17.72
N ALA A 335 20.23 -1.37 18.21
CA ALA A 335 19.47 -1.38 19.46
C ALA A 335 20.39 -1.68 20.64
N ARG A 336 20.16 -1.03 21.79
CA ARG A 336 20.83 -1.31 23.06
C ARG A 336 19.83 -1.96 23.99
N VAL A 337 20.19 -3.10 24.58
CA VAL A 337 19.44 -3.71 25.67
C VAL A 337 19.53 -2.73 26.84
N ARG A 338 18.39 -2.36 27.42
CA ARG A 338 18.35 -1.68 28.71
C ARG A 338 18.14 -2.76 29.75
N ASP A 339 19.14 -2.97 30.59
CA ASP A 339 18.95 -3.69 31.85
C ASP A 339 18.01 -2.83 32.72
N MET A 340 16.86 -3.44 33.14
CA MET A 340 15.94 -2.84 34.10
C MET A 340 16.40 -3.16 35.51
#